data_f8ee20ee1c0d968f9a983ddbb235347d
#
_entry.id   f8ee20ee1c0d968f9a983ddbb235347d
#
_cell.length_a   1.000
_cell.length_b   1.000
_cell.length_c   1.000
_cell.angle_alpha   90.00
_cell.angle_beta   90.00
_cell.angle_gamma   90.00
#
_symmetry.space_group_name_H-M   'P 1'
#
loop_
_entity.id
_entity.type
_entity.pdbx_description
1 polymer ?
#
loop_
_entity_poly.entity_id
_entity_poly.type
_entity_poly.pdbx_seq_one_letter_code
_entity_poly.pdbx_strand_id
1 'polypeptide(L)'
;MTPLGFNSPAAQTTDRCVPYQESTEQEKLTEMKKWFEELPEYCPPKEAFIPNGMTVYRFSSDEVPCNNDFISHRLLNPERIFDGVSECIARSLSVYDDLEACKNIFKLPRHRKRFKSILEVNLSNDDGLIMKTFKDPNHYSWWRSNSFNFETANKVL
;
A
#
# COMPACT_ATOMS: atom_id res chain seq x y z
N MET A 1 -23.86 -25.70 11.52
CA MET A 1 -23.78 -25.25 11.42
C MET A 1 -23.62 -24.23 11.19
N THR A 2 -23.47 -24.03 11.02
CA THR A 2 -23.33 -23.32 10.73
C THR A 2 -23.17 -22.42 10.37
N PRO A 3 -23.05 -22.16 10.24
CA PRO A 3 -22.88 -21.35 9.86
C PRO A 3 -22.87 -20.37 9.60
N LEU A 4 -22.86 -20.25 9.43
CA LEU A 4 -22.88 -19.43 9.12
C LEU A 4 -22.87 -18.40 8.96
N GLY A 5 -22.81 -18.20 8.98
CA GLY A 5 -22.86 -17.35 8.84
C GLY A 5 -22.69 -16.39 8.60
N PHE A 6 -22.59 -16.42 8.43
CA PHE A 6 -22.38 -15.58 8.20
C PHE A 6 -22.33 -14.65 7.85
N ASN A 7 -22.16 -14.43 7.63
CA ASN A 7 -21.98 -13.70 7.23
C ASN A 7 -22.04 -12.68 7.06
N SER A 8 -21.97 -12.33 7.17
CA SER A 8 -22.09 -11.47 7.15
C SER A 8 -22.04 -10.59 6.55
N PRO A 9 -21.85 -10.27 6.24
CA PRO A 9 -21.75 -9.56 5.49
C PRO A 9 -21.89 -8.43 5.33
N ALA A 10 -22.34 -8.31 5.36
CA ALA A 10 -22.76 -7.32 5.30
C ALA A 10 -21.94 -6.32 5.18
N ALA A 11 -21.41 -6.45 5.67
CA ALA A 11 -20.73 -5.55 5.79
C ALA A 11 -20.28 -4.94 4.72
N GLN A 12 -20.25 -5.28 4.12
CA GLN A 12 -19.78 -4.85 3.30
C GLN A 12 -19.87 -3.82 2.82
N THR A 13 -20.18 -3.65 2.92
CA THR A 13 -20.66 -2.96 2.42
C THR A 13 -20.13 -1.92 1.88
N THR A 14 -20.14 -1.23 1.87
CA THR A 14 -19.94 -0.14 1.29
C THR A 14 -18.85 0.63 1.80
N ASP A 15 -18.38 0.41 2.90
CA ASP A 15 -17.33 1.17 3.52
C ASP A 15 -15.99 0.82 2.92
N ARG A 16 -15.34 1.78 2.30
CA ARG A 16 -14.03 1.56 1.71
C ARG A 16 -12.97 1.26 2.72
N CYS A 17 -13.19 1.64 3.94
CA CYS A 17 -12.19 1.43 4.99
C CYS A 17 -12.45 0.19 5.82
N VAL A 18 -13.16 -0.77 5.26
CA VAL A 18 -13.37 -2.02 5.94
C VAL A 18 -12.05 -2.76 6.09
N PRO A 19 -11.76 -3.31 7.23
CA PRO A 19 -10.51 -4.00 7.45
C PRO A 19 -10.33 -5.19 6.53
N TYR A 20 -9.09 -5.46 6.20
CA TYR A 20 -8.75 -6.60 5.38
C TYR A 20 -9.11 -7.88 6.14
N GLN A 21 -9.64 -8.85 5.42
CA GLN A 21 -9.98 -10.11 6.05
C GLN A 21 -8.77 -10.87 6.46
N GLU A 22 -8.84 -11.54 7.57
CA GLU A 22 -7.73 -12.31 8.04
C GLU A 22 -7.46 -13.52 7.18
N SER A 23 -6.22 -13.88 7.02
CA SER A 23 -5.86 -15.04 6.23
C SER A 23 -6.17 -16.31 7.00
N THR A 24 -6.26 -17.39 6.27
CA THR A 24 -6.56 -18.68 6.88
C THR A 24 -5.34 -19.21 7.61
N GLU A 25 -5.55 -20.25 8.36
CA GLU A 25 -4.49 -20.86 9.11
C GLU A 25 -3.45 -21.34 8.15
N GLN A 26 -3.86 -21.88 7.05
CA GLN A 26 -2.98 -22.38 6.05
C GLN A 26 -2.07 -21.30 5.54
N GLU A 27 -2.59 -20.17 5.23
CA GLU A 27 -1.82 -19.06 4.75
C GLU A 27 -0.83 -18.55 5.78
N LYS A 28 -1.22 -18.57 7.02
CA LYS A 28 -0.33 -18.13 8.05
C LYS A 28 0.87 -19.03 8.15
N LEU A 29 0.65 -20.30 7.87
CA LEU A 29 1.73 -21.17 7.96
C LEU A 29 2.66 -20.93 6.83
N THR A 30 2.14 -20.67 5.73
CA THR A 30 3.00 -20.57 4.63
C THR A 30 3.70 -19.38 4.78
N GLU A 31 3.64 -18.69 5.59
CA GLU A 31 4.11 -17.94 5.84
C GLU A 31 4.79 -17.26 6.09
N MET A 32 4.82 -17.26 6.35
CA MET A 32 5.65 -16.58 6.55
C MET A 32 5.59 -15.58 5.70
N LYS A 33 4.63 -15.44 4.98
CA LYS A 33 4.47 -14.54 4.30
C LYS A 33 4.33 -13.44 5.03
N LYS A 34 5.10 -12.57 5.27
CA LYS A 34 4.90 -11.46 5.93
C LYS A 34 4.31 -10.43 5.07
N TRP A 35 3.96 -10.65 3.84
CA TRP A 35 3.47 -9.66 2.90
C TRP A 35 1.96 -9.49 2.97
N PHE A 36 1.52 -8.25 2.89
CA PHE A 36 0.10 -7.95 2.91
C PHE A 36 -0.58 -8.46 1.64
N GLU A 37 0.09 -8.39 0.51
CA GLU A 37 -0.43 -8.87 -0.75
C GLU A 37 0.40 -10.05 -1.22
N GLU A 38 -0.19 -10.87 -2.06
CA GLU A 38 0.54 -11.96 -2.63
C GLU A 38 1.51 -11.41 -3.64
N LEU A 39 2.77 -11.76 -3.54
CA LEU A 39 3.80 -11.25 -4.44
C LEU A 39 4.29 -12.36 -5.37
N PRO A 40 4.72 -12.00 -6.59
CA PRO A 40 5.26 -13.00 -7.50
C PRO A 40 6.61 -13.49 -7.00
N GLU A 41 7.10 -14.53 -7.63
CA GLU A 41 8.38 -15.10 -7.27
C GLU A 41 9.47 -14.06 -7.46
N TYR A 42 10.47 -14.07 -6.59
CA TYR A 42 11.58 -13.11 -6.62
C TYR A 42 11.15 -11.67 -6.40
N CYS A 43 10.04 -11.45 -5.74
CA CYS A 43 9.54 -10.13 -5.39
C CYS A 43 9.40 -10.04 -3.87
N PRO A 44 9.91 -9.02 -3.21
CA PRO A 44 10.57 -7.83 -3.74
C PRO A 44 11.95 -8.13 -4.31
N PRO A 45 12.49 -7.22 -5.11
CA PRO A 45 13.83 -7.42 -5.64
C PRO A 45 14.86 -7.50 -4.50
N LYS A 46 15.97 -8.15 -4.75
CA LYS A 46 16.97 -8.29 -3.69
C LYS A 46 17.61 -6.96 -3.32
N GLU A 47 17.47 -5.95 -4.19
CA GLU A 47 18.00 -4.62 -3.88
C GLU A 47 17.09 -3.84 -2.91
N ALA A 48 15.89 -4.33 -2.67
CA ALA A 48 15.01 -3.66 -1.72
C ALA A 48 15.58 -3.77 -0.32
N PHE A 49 15.36 -2.76 0.49
CA PHE A 49 15.97 -2.70 1.82
C PHE A 49 14.96 -2.34 2.90
N ILE A 50 15.35 -2.57 4.13
CA ILE A 50 14.52 -2.28 5.29
C ILE A 50 14.50 -0.77 5.51
N PRO A 51 13.33 -0.15 5.65
CA PRO A 51 13.24 1.31 5.77
C PRO A 51 13.87 1.92 7.04
N ASN A 52 13.85 1.18 8.10
CA ASN A 52 14.53 1.60 9.34
C ASN A 52 14.20 3.02 9.79
N GLY A 53 12.94 3.31 9.96
CA GLY A 53 12.50 4.61 10.45
C GLY A 53 12.36 5.69 9.39
N MET A 54 12.41 5.32 8.13
CA MET A 54 12.31 6.29 7.05
C MET A 54 10.90 6.87 6.97
N THR A 55 10.83 8.18 6.80
CA THR A 55 9.55 8.84 6.63
C THR A 55 9.23 8.96 5.15
N VAL A 56 8.05 8.54 4.76
CA VAL A 56 7.61 8.62 3.37
C VAL A 56 6.23 9.25 3.29
N TYR A 57 5.85 9.65 2.09
CA TYR A 57 4.59 10.35 1.84
C TYR A 57 3.81 9.63 0.74
N ARG A 58 2.51 9.57 0.91
CA ARG A 58 1.64 8.88 -0.04
C ARG A 58 0.37 9.68 -0.25
N PHE A 59 -0.11 9.70 -1.49
CA PHE A 59 -1.37 10.38 -1.80
C PHE A 59 -2.55 9.53 -1.33
N SER A 60 -3.58 10.21 -0.87
CA SER A 60 -4.80 9.53 -0.44
C SER A 60 -6.00 10.19 -1.12
N SER A 61 -6.99 9.40 -1.44
CA SER A 61 -8.22 9.91 -2.02
C SER A 61 -9.24 10.24 -0.93
N ASP A 62 -8.87 10.06 0.33
CA ASP A 62 -9.78 10.33 1.45
C ASP A 62 -9.19 11.34 2.42
N GLU A 63 -10.04 11.88 3.27
CA GLU A 63 -9.60 12.83 4.28
C GLU A 63 -8.98 12.15 5.48
N VAL A 64 -9.31 10.90 5.71
CA VAL A 64 -8.82 10.14 6.85
C VAL A 64 -8.12 8.90 6.34
N PRO A 65 -6.96 8.55 6.87
CA PRO A 65 -6.27 7.35 6.40
C PRO A 65 -7.13 6.10 6.58
N CYS A 66 -7.12 5.25 5.59
CA CYS A 66 -7.79 3.98 5.72
C CYS A 66 -7.03 2.92 4.94
N ASN A 67 -7.41 1.68 5.15
CA ASN A 67 -6.67 0.58 4.56
C ASN A 67 -6.57 0.66 3.04
N ASN A 68 -7.60 1.20 2.39
CA ASN A 68 -7.59 1.31 0.94
C ASN A 68 -6.53 2.28 0.42
N ASP A 69 -5.99 3.13 1.27
CA ASP A 69 -4.91 4.01 0.86
C ASP A 69 -3.61 3.25 0.72
N PHE A 70 -3.56 2.03 1.26
CA PHE A 70 -2.33 1.25 1.34
C PHE A 70 -2.44 -0.10 0.65
N ILE A 71 -3.08 -0.11 -0.51
CA ILE A 71 -3.11 -1.30 -1.35
C ILE A 71 -2.58 -0.93 -2.73
N SER A 72 -2.06 -1.90 -3.43
CA SER A 72 -1.36 -1.66 -4.68
C SER A 72 -2.32 -1.39 -5.84
N HIS A 73 -1.77 -0.88 -6.93
CA HIS A 73 -2.56 -0.69 -8.15
C HIS A 73 -3.12 -2.03 -8.63
N ARG A 74 -2.39 -3.11 -8.42
CA ARG A 74 -2.88 -4.44 -8.84
C ARG A 74 -4.13 -4.84 -8.07
N LEU A 75 -4.15 -4.59 -6.75
CA LEU A 75 -5.33 -4.92 -5.97
C LEU A 75 -6.50 -4.00 -6.30
N LEU A 76 -6.21 -2.74 -6.59
CA LEU A 76 -7.26 -1.79 -6.94
C LEU A 76 -7.83 -2.08 -8.31
N ASN A 77 -7.02 -2.59 -9.22
CA ASN A 77 -7.44 -2.83 -10.60
C ASN A 77 -6.93 -4.19 -11.06
N PRO A 78 -7.55 -5.26 -10.60
CA PRO A 78 -7.04 -6.61 -10.86
C PRO A 78 -6.90 -6.98 -12.34
N GLU A 79 -7.73 -6.39 -13.17
CA GLU A 79 -7.72 -6.74 -14.58
C GLU A 79 -6.87 -5.82 -15.45
N ARG A 80 -6.32 -4.77 -14.87
CA ARG A 80 -5.61 -3.78 -15.66
C ARG A 80 -4.25 -4.29 -16.12
N ILE A 81 -3.86 -3.89 -17.33
CA ILE A 81 -2.54 -4.18 -17.85
C ILE A 81 -1.67 -2.98 -17.58
N PHE A 82 -0.54 -3.19 -16.93
CA PHE A 82 0.37 -2.10 -16.61
C PHE A 82 1.56 -2.16 -17.55
N ASP A 83 1.51 -1.36 -18.62
CA ASP A 83 2.57 -1.37 -19.63
C ASP A 83 3.89 -0.90 -19.07
N GLY A 84 4.94 -1.64 -19.33
CA GLY A 84 6.27 -1.25 -18.92
C GLY A 84 6.53 -1.35 -17.43
N VAL A 85 5.62 -1.98 -16.69
CA VAL A 85 5.77 -2.12 -15.26
C VAL A 85 5.65 -3.60 -14.91
N SER A 86 6.62 -4.12 -14.18
CA SER A 86 6.57 -5.54 -13.81
C SER A 86 5.46 -5.80 -12.81
N GLU A 87 5.05 -7.04 -12.70
CA GLU A 87 4.02 -7.41 -11.75
C GLU A 87 4.50 -7.12 -10.32
N CYS A 88 5.77 -7.29 -10.06
CA CYS A 88 6.34 -7.00 -8.74
C CYS A 88 6.13 -5.53 -8.39
N ILE A 89 6.40 -4.62 -9.32
CA ILE A 89 6.21 -3.19 -9.08
C ILE A 89 4.73 -2.86 -8.98
N ALA A 90 3.88 -3.50 -9.80
CA ALA A 90 2.44 -3.25 -9.76
C ALA A 90 1.84 -3.62 -8.41
N ARG A 91 2.50 -4.52 -7.68
CA ARG A 91 2.04 -4.93 -6.37
C ARG A 91 2.72 -4.17 -5.23
N SER A 92 3.46 -3.13 -5.56
CA SER A 92 4.05 -2.27 -4.55
C SER A 92 3.22 -1.01 -4.40
N LEU A 93 3.54 -0.24 -3.38
CA LEU A 93 2.89 1.04 -3.13
C LEU A 93 3.86 2.15 -3.50
N SER A 94 3.38 3.18 -4.18
CA SER A 94 4.20 4.33 -4.54
C SER A 94 4.27 5.28 -3.37
N VAL A 95 5.47 5.61 -2.96
CA VAL A 95 5.68 6.57 -1.88
C VAL A 95 6.82 7.51 -2.26
N TYR A 96 6.91 8.63 -1.58
CA TYR A 96 7.93 9.64 -1.84
C TYR A 96 8.66 9.96 -0.55
N ASP A 97 9.95 10.24 -0.66
CA ASP A 97 10.75 10.53 0.54
C ASP A 97 10.88 12.02 0.83
N ASP A 98 10.27 12.87 0.02
CA ASP A 98 10.36 14.30 0.19
C ASP A 98 8.99 14.94 0.09
N LEU A 99 8.58 15.66 1.12
CA LEU A 99 7.25 16.25 1.17
C LEU A 99 7.07 17.33 0.10
N GLU A 100 8.08 18.16 -0.14
CA GLU A 100 7.94 19.21 -1.13
C GLU A 100 7.80 18.64 -2.54
N ALA A 101 8.53 17.57 -2.84
CA ALA A 101 8.40 16.91 -4.13
C ALA A 101 6.99 16.34 -4.27
N CYS A 102 6.48 15.78 -3.19
CA CYS A 102 5.14 15.22 -3.18
C CYS A 102 4.09 16.32 -3.38
N LYS A 103 4.26 17.45 -2.73
CA LYS A 103 3.35 18.58 -2.88
C LYS A 103 3.33 19.11 -4.30
N ASN A 104 4.49 19.15 -4.95
CA ASN A 104 4.57 19.62 -6.32
C ASN A 104 3.81 18.69 -7.26
N ILE A 105 3.89 17.41 -7.05
CA ILE A 105 3.14 16.45 -7.84
C ILE A 105 1.66 16.57 -7.55
N PHE A 106 1.32 16.78 -6.28
CA PHE A 106 -0.07 16.90 -5.85
C PHE A 106 -0.77 18.07 -6.54
N LYS A 107 -0.04 19.12 -6.87
CA LYS A 107 -0.61 20.28 -7.54
C LYS A 107 -0.99 20.04 -8.98
N LEU A 108 -0.46 18.99 -9.61
CA LEU A 108 -0.77 18.71 -11.00
C LEU A 108 -2.25 18.39 -11.15
N PRO A 109 -2.92 18.92 -12.18
CA PRO A 109 -4.38 18.75 -12.29
C PRO A 109 -4.86 17.32 -12.20
N ARG A 110 -4.11 16.39 -12.79
CA ARG A 110 -4.49 15.00 -12.77
C ARG A 110 -4.52 14.44 -11.36
N HIS A 111 -3.55 14.84 -10.53
CA HIS A 111 -3.48 14.35 -9.16
C HIS A 111 -4.50 15.06 -8.27
N ARG A 112 -4.72 16.35 -8.49
CA ARG A 112 -5.68 17.07 -7.68
C ARG A 112 -7.11 16.57 -7.87
N LYS A 113 -7.41 16.04 -9.03
CA LYS A 113 -8.73 15.48 -9.27
C LYS A 113 -8.90 14.14 -8.56
N ARG A 114 -7.80 13.43 -8.42
CA ARG A 114 -7.86 12.06 -7.91
C ARG A 114 -7.64 11.96 -6.41
N PHE A 115 -6.77 12.80 -5.88
CA PHE A 115 -6.37 12.70 -4.48
C PHE A 115 -6.78 13.92 -3.68
N LYS A 116 -7.10 13.69 -2.41
CA LYS A 116 -7.55 14.75 -1.53
C LYS A 116 -6.55 15.12 -0.46
N SER A 117 -5.60 14.27 -0.19
CA SER A 117 -4.64 14.55 0.88
C SER A 117 -3.32 13.84 0.64
N ILE A 118 -2.33 14.21 1.43
CA ILE A 118 -1.04 13.55 1.47
C ILE A 118 -0.89 13.01 2.87
N LEU A 119 -0.51 11.75 2.96
CA LEU A 119 -0.29 11.09 4.25
C LEU A 119 1.18 10.93 4.49
N GLU A 120 1.59 11.14 5.74
CA GLU A 120 2.96 10.93 6.16
C GLU A 120 3.02 9.62 6.91
N VAL A 121 3.97 8.77 6.57
CA VAL A 121 4.11 7.48 7.20
C VAL A 121 5.55 7.28 7.62
N ASN A 122 5.76 6.88 8.85
CA ASN A 122 7.09 6.56 9.34
C ASN A 122 7.22 5.04 9.33
N LEU A 123 8.05 4.54 8.42
CA LEU A 123 8.17 3.09 8.23
C LEU A 123 9.19 2.49 9.17
N SER A 124 8.76 1.53 9.95
CA SER A 124 9.66 0.82 10.85
C SER A 124 10.24 -0.39 10.13
N ASN A 125 11.13 -1.08 10.82
CA ASN A 125 11.77 -2.26 10.26
C ASN A 125 10.78 -3.36 9.92
N ASP A 126 9.62 -3.37 10.56
CA ASP A 126 8.64 -4.42 10.36
C ASP A 126 7.59 -4.09 9.31
N ASP A 127 7.69 -2.96 8.66
CA ASP A 127 6.66 -2.51 7.75
C ASP A 127 6.85 -2.93 6.29
N GLY A 128 7.89 -3.67 6.02
CA GLY A 128 8.12 -4.18 4.66
C GLY A 128 9.48 -3.76 4.12
N LEU A 129 9.59 -3.75 2.81
CA LEU A 129 10.83 -3.39 2.13
C LEU A 129 10.56 -2.28 1.12
N ILE A 130 11.57 -1.46 0.86
CA ILE A 130 11.40 -0.37 -0.08
C ILE A 130 12.60 -0.24 -0.99
N MET A 131 12.40 0.35 -2.15
CA MET A 131 13.46 0.51 -3.13
C MET A 131 13.16 1.67 -4.03
N LYS A 132 14.16 2.45 -4.39
CA LYS A 132 13.99 3.52 -5.35
C LYS A 132 13.60 2.94 -6.69
N THR A 133 12.60 3.54 -7.34
CA THR A 133 12.15 3.06 -8.64
C THR A 133 11.81 4.24 -9.53
N PHE A 134 11.85 4.00 -10.84
CA PHE A 134 11.56 4.98 -11.86
C PHE A 134 12.58 6.13 -11.88
N LYS A 135 12.31 7.13 -12.66
CA LYS A 135 13.28 8.22 -12.83
C LYS A 135 13.23 9.28 -11.75
N ASP A 136 12.11 9.42 -11.10
CA ASP A 136 11.95 10.43 -10.06
C ASP A 136 12.85 10.06 -8.89
N PRO A 137 13.82 10.91 -8.54
CA PRO A 137 14.76 10.57 -7.47
C PRO A 137 14.11 10.45 -6.09
N ASN A 138 12.90 10.95 -5.95
CA ASN A 138 12.22 10.88 -4.65
C ASN A 138 11.19 9.75 -4.59
N HIS A 139 11.03 8.99 -5.66
CA HIS A 139 10.01 7.95 -5.72
C HIS A 139 10.56 6.61 -5.28
N TYR A 140 9.79 5.92 -4.42
CA TYR A 140 10.14 4.58 -3.97
C TYR A 140 8.95 3.67 -4.16
N SER A 141 9.23 2.39 -4.37
CA SER A 141 8.23 1.35 -4.32
C SER A 141 8.34 0.68 -2.95
N TRP A 142 7.22 0.50 -2.30
CA TRP A 142 7.17 -0.09 -0.97
C TRP A 142 6.31 -1.34 -1.01
N TRP A 143 6.92 -2.47 -0.64
CA TRP A 143 6.18 -3.73 -0.55
C TRP A 143 5.79 -3.88 0.92
N ARG A 144 4.52 -3.63 1.17
CA ARG A 144 3.98 -3.54 2.52
C ARG A 144 3.89 -4.90 3.21
N SER A 145 4.28 -4.95 4.47
CA SER A 145 4.13 -6.17 5.26
C SER A 145 2.75 -6.24 5.89
N ASN A 146 2.39 -7.42 6.37
CA ASN A 146 1.14 -7.61 7.06
C ASN A 146 1.08 -6.84 8.38
N SER A 147 2.22 -6.59 8.98
CA SER A 147 2.23 -5.94 10.28
C SER A 147 2.09 -4.42 10.23
N PHE A 148 2.12 -3.83 9.03
CA PHE A 148 1.96 -2.38 8.94
C PHE A 148 0.56 -1.97 9.39
N ASN A 149 0.48 -0.96 10.24
CA ASN A 149 -0.80 -0.45 10.72
C ASN A 149 -1.06 0.92 10.10
N PHE A 150 -2.03 1.00 9.20
CA PHE A 150 -2.32 2.24 8.49
C PHE A 150 -2.75 3.37 9.43
N GLU A 151 -3.21 3.03 10.62
CA GLU A 151 -3.65 4.05 11.55
C GLU A 151 -2.52 4.91 12.08
N THR A 152 -1.27 4.50 11.85
CA THR A 152 -0.13 5.30 12.26
C THR A 152 0.18 6.41 11.25
N ALA A 153 -0.48 6.39 10.09
CA ALA A 153 -0.27 7.43 9.10
C ALA A 153 -0.95 8.73 9.52
N ASN A 154 -0.34 9.86 9.16
CA ASN A 154 -0.87 11.16 9.53
C ASN A 154 -1.10 12.00 8.29
N LYS A 155 -2.20 12.72 8.26
CA LYS A 155 -2.48 13.62 7.16
C LYS A 155 -1.62 14.87 7.34
N VAL A 156 -0.87 15.26 6.30
CA VAL A 156 -0.05 16.46 6.37
C VAL A 156 -0.43 17.49 5.33
N LEU A 157 -1.38 17.17 4.45
CA LEU A 157 -1.87 18.17 3.50
C LEU A 157 -3.29 17.82 3.04
#